data_6b4233439e53f7805eaea9d9f9c17cfc
#
_entry.id   6b4233439e53f7805eaea9d9f9c17cfc
#
_cell.length_a   1.000
_cell.length_b   1.000
_cell.length_c   1.000
_cell.angle_alpha   90.00
_cell.angle_beta   90.00
_cell.angle_gamma   90.00
#
_symmetry.space_group_name_H-M   'P 1'
#
loop_
_entity.id
_entity.type
_entity.pdbx_description
1 polymer ?
#
loop_
_entity_poly.entity_id
_entity_poly.type
_entity_poly.pdbx_seq_one_letter_code
_entity_poly.pdbx_strand_id
1 'polypeptide(L)'
;AFGKHTAIPHHNSDNTPLRNGDIILIDMGMKYKGYCSDMTRMIFTKNPTEKQKEIYDLVLKAQKAGIKKIRAGITGKKADKFTRSIIEKAGYGEKYGHAGGHGIGLDIHEQPSLAETYKKPLKENSIITVEPGIYLEGEFGIRIEDMLLITKNGNRNLTKITSDL
;
A
#
# COMPACT_ATOMS: atom_id res chain seq x y z
N ALA A 1 3.45 -4.27 12.85
CA ALA A 1 2.61 -3.56 13.85
C ALA A 1 1.32 -4.33 14.11
N PHE A 2 0.70 -4.17 15.29
CA PHE A 2 -0.58 -4.80 15.60
C PHE A 2 -1.43 -3.93 16.54
N GLY A 3 -2.75 -4.20 16.55
CA GLY A 3 -3.74 -3.42 17.29
C GLY A 3 -3.69 -1.95 16.86
N LYS A 4 -3.75 -1.04 17.83
CA LYS A 4 -3.71 0.42 17.58
C LYS A 4 -2.40 0.90 16.94
N HIS A 5 -1.30 0.17 17.07
CA HIS A 5 -0.02 0.54 16.48
C HIS A 5 -0.03 0.44 14.95
N THR A 6 -0.96 -0.30 14.36
CA THR A 6 -1.15 -0.33 12.90
C THR A 6 -1.58 1.03 12.34
N ALA A 7 -2.09 1.95 13.18
CA ALA A 7 -2.39 3.33 12.79
C ALA A 7 -1.15 4.21 12.58
N ILE A 8 0.05 3.70 12.88
CA ILE A 8 1.33 4.38 12.67
C ILE A 8 1.99 3.73 11.45
N PRO A 9 2.06 4.40 10.28
CA PRO A 9 2.54 3.81 9.02
C PRO A 9 3.90 3.11 9.11
N HIS A 10 4.84 3.71 9.85
CA HIS A 10 6.19 3.18 10.08
C HIS A 10 6.44 2.95 11.58
N HIS A 11 5.59 2.12 12.20
CA HIS A 11 5.75 1.76 13.60
C HIS A 11 7.00 0.93 13.81
N ASN A 12 7.85 1.35 14.76
CA ASN A 12 8.97 0.52 15.22
C ASN A 12 8.47 -0.51 16.22
N SER A 13 8.77 -1.78 15.98
CA SER A 13 8.41 -2.88 16.89
C SER A 13 8.94 -2.62 18.30
N ASP A 14 8.10 -2.87 19.29
CA ASP A 14 8.40 -2.70 20.71
C ASP A 14 7.98 -3.94 21.51
N ASN A 15 8.00 -3.86 22.85
CA ASN A 15 7.63 -4.96 23.73
C ASN A 15 6.12 -5.09 23.98
N THR A 16 5.28 -4.40 23.22
CA THR A 16 3.82 -4.51 23.34
C THR A 16 3.39 -5.94 22.98
N PRO A 17 2.65 -6.65 23.84
CA PRO A 17 2.20 -8.00 23.56
C PRO A 17 1.03 -7.99 22.56
N LEU A 18 1.07 -8.92 21.60
CA LEU A 18 -0.05 -9.21 20.73
C LEU A 18 -1.24 -9.75 21.55
N ARG A 19 -2.42 -9.21 21.34
CA ARG A 19 -3.65 -9.61 22.02
C ARG A 19 -4.62 -10.30 21.06
N ASN A 20 -5.40 -11.20 21.59
CA ASN A 20 -6.47 -11.84 20.81
C ASN A 20 -7.53 -10.82 20.38
N GLY A 21 -7.74 -10.69 19.07
CA GLY A 21 -8.61 -9.68 18.47
C GLY A 21 -7.86 -8.52 17.83
N ASP A 22 -6.53 -8.44 18.01
CA ASP A 22 -5.71 -7.47 17.29
C ASP A 22 -5.71 -7.77 15.80
N ILE A 23 -5.69 -6.70 15.01
CA ILE A 23 -5.28 -6.78 13.62
C ILE A 23 -3.76 -6.67 13.56
N ILE A 24 -3.14 -7.29 12.57
CA ILE A 24 -1.71 -7.27 12.35
C ILE A 24 -1.44 -6.69 10.96
N LEU A 25 -0.60 -5.68 10.88
CA LEU A 25 -0.01 -5.17 9.67
C LEU A 25 1.40 -5.72 9.56
N ILE A 26 1.64 -6.49 8.52
CA ILE A 26 2.95 -7.05 8.20
C ILE A 26 3.44 -6.34 6.94
N ASP A 27 4.45 -5.52 7.09
CA ASP A 27 5.18 -4.87 6.03
C ASP A 27 6.58 -5.50 6.01
N MET A 28 6.88 -6.19 4.92
CA MET A 28 8.10 -6.98 4.81
C MET A 28 8.67 -6.96 3.40
N GLY A 29 9.99 -7.03 3.36
CA GLY A 29 10.75 -7.20 2.15
C GLY A 29 12.03 -7.99 2.39
N MET A 30 12.72 -8.25 1.31
CA MET A 30 14.06 -8.84 1.35
C MET A 30 14.96 -8.18 0.31
N LYS A 31 16.27 -8.30 0.52
CA LYS A 31 17.26 -7.92 -0.49
C LYS A 31 17.93 -9.19 -1.03
N TYR A 32 17.75 -9.46 -2.32
CA TYR A 32 18.35 -10.61 -2.98
C TYR A 32 19.17 -10.18 -4.19
N LYS A 33 20.44 -10.58 -4.23
CA LYS A 33 21.41 -10.17 -5.26
C LYS A 33 21.43 -8.66 -5.51
N GLY A 34 21.29 -7.86 -4.46
CA GLY A 34 21.29 -6.40 -4.50
C GLY A 34 19.92 -5.76 -4.75
N TYR A 35 18.89 -6.49 -5.18
CA TYR A 35 17.55 -5.96 -5.42
C TYR A 35 16.63 -6.16 -4.23
N CYS A 36 15.84 -5.12 -3.94
CA CYS A 36 14.84 -5.11 -2.88
C CYS A 36 13.49 -5.63 -3.36
N SER A 37 12.73 -6.23 -2.45
CA SER A 37 11.30 -6.48 -2.60
C SER A 37 10.54 -5.82 -1.46
N ASP A 38 9.24 -5.60 -1.67
CA ASP A 38 8.36 -4.94 -0.71
C ASP A 38 6.92 -5.46 -0.79
N MET A 39 6.25 -5.59 0.35
CA MET A 39 4.89 -6.06 0.41
C MET A 39 4.26 -5.78 1.77
N THR A 40 3.03 -5.29 1.79
CA THR A 40 2.24 -5.18 3.02
C THR A 40 1.00 -6.07 2.96
N ARG A 41 0.74 -6.80 4.04
CA ARG A 41 -0.47 -7.61 4.24
C ARG A 41 -1.07 -7.39 5.63
N MET A 42 -2.38 -7.61 5.70
CA MET A 42 -3.13 -7.58 6.96
C MET A 42 -3.50 -8.99 7.39
N ILE A 43 -3.43 -9.24 8.71
CA ILE A 43 -3.92 -10.47 9.32
C ILE A 43 -4.89 -10.09 10.45
N PHE A 44 -6.00 -10.79 10.53
CA PHE A 44 -6.99 -10.64 11.60
C PHE A 44 -6.89 -11.86 12.51
N THR A 45 -6.59 -11.65 13.80
CA THR A 45 -6.50 -12.76 14.77
C THR A 45 -7.87 -13.29 15.21
N LYS A 46 -8.94 -12.58 14.86
CA LYS A 46 -10.36 -12.96 14.96
C LYS A 46 -11.10 -12.41 13.75
N ASN A 47 -12.38 -12.78 13.63
CA ASN A 47 -13.27 -12.14 12.65
C ASN A 47 -13.20 -10.62 12.79
N PRO A 48 -12.93 -9.88 11.70
CA PRO A 48 -12.87 -8.43 11.75
C PRO A 48 -14.20 -7.82 12.20
N THR A 49 -14.13 -6.70 12.91
CA THR A 49 -15.31 -5.88 13.16
C THR A 49 -15.85 -5.32 11.85
N GLU A 50 -17.13 -4.89 11.83
CA GLU A 50 -17.74 -4.27 10.63
C GLU A 50 -16.90 -3.08 10.14
N LYS A 51 -16.41 -2.24 11.07
CA LYS A 51 -15.54 -1.10 10.72
C LYS A 51 -14.19 -1.53 10.12
N GLN A 52 -13.56 -2.55 10.70
CA GLN A 52 -12.31 -3.09 10.16
C GLN A 52 -12.51 -3.65 8.75
N LYS A 53 -13.60 -4.38 8.54
CA LYS A 53 -13.96 -4.93 7.25
C LYS A 53 -14.26 -3.84 6.23
N GLU A 54 -15.06 -2.83 6.60
CA GLU A 54 -15.35 -1.66 5.75
C GLU A 54 -14.07 -0.97 5.27
N ILE A 55 -13.15 -0.65 6.20
CA ILE A 55 -11.89 0.02 5.88
C ILE A 55 -10.98 -0.88 5.04
N TYR A 56 -10.92 -2.19 5.34
CA TYR A 56 -10.16 -3.15 4.56
C TYR A 56 -10.65 -3.22 3.10
N ASP A 57 -11.96 -3.40 2.92
CA ASP A 57 -12.59 -3.49 1.59
C ASP A 57 -12.37 -2.18 0.79
N LEU A 58 -12.41 -1.03 1.46
CA LEU A 58 -12.15 0.27 0.85
C LEU A 58 -10.68 0.40 0.38
N VAL A 59 -9.72 0.03 1.23
CA VAL A 59 -8.29 0.05 0.88
C VAL A 59 -8.00 -0.94 -0.25
N LEU A 60 -8.54 -2.16 -0.18
CA LEU A 60 -8.40 -3.18 -1.23
C LEU A 60 -9.00 -2.71 -2.56
N LYS A 61 -10.18 -2.08 -2.52
CA LYS A 61 -10.81 -1.47 -3.72
C LYS A 61 -9.94 -0.38 -4.33
N ALA A 62 -9.36 0.48 -3.50
CA ALA A 62 -8.46 1.53 -3.96
C ALA A 62 -7.20 0.94 -4.61
N GLN A 63 -6.57 -0.04 -3.98
CA GLN A 63 -5.38 -0.73 -4.48
C GLN A 63 -5.66 -1.44 -5.81
N LYS A 64 -6.73 -2.24 -5.91
CA LYS A 64 -7.15 -2.92 -7.15
C LYS A 64 -7.44 -1.92 -8.28
N ALA A 65 -8.03 -0.76 -7.97
CA ALA A 65 -8.30 0.29 -8.97
C ALA A 65 -7.01 0.97 -9.47
N GLY A 66 -6.02 1.18 -8.61
CA GLY A 66 -4.68 1.63 -8.97
C GLY A 66 -4.01 0.63 -9.92
N ILE A 67 -3.89 -0.62 -9.50
CA ILE A 67 -3.29 -1.70 -10.30
C ILE A 67 -3.94 -1.78 -11.70
N LYS A 68 -5.26 -1.72 -11.79
CA LYS A 68 -5.97 -1.81 -13.08
C LYS A 68 -5.62 -0.70 -14.07
N LYS A 69 -5.21 0.49 -13.60
CA LYS A 69 -5.07 1.70 -14.43
C LYS A 69 -3.62 2.13 -14.65
N ILE A 70 -2.68 1.68 -13.82
CA ILE A 70 -1.29 2.08 -13.88
C ILE A 70 -0.59 1.43 -15.07
N ARG A 71 0.11 2.25 -15.88
CA ARG A 71 0.90 1.82 -17.04
C ARG A 71 1.97 2.86 -17.37
N ALA A 72 2.85 2.55 -18.29
CA ALA A 72 3.83 3.50 -18.80
C ALA A 72 3.15 4.76 -19.39
N GLY A 73 3.83 5.89 -19.29
CA GLY A 73 3.39 7.19 -19.82
C GLY A 73 2.43 7.98 -18.93
N ILE A 74 1.78 7.39 -17.91
CA ILE A 74 1.04 8.17 -16.93
C ILE A 74 1.99 8.78 -15.91
N THR A 75 1.65 9.97 -15.37
CA THR A 75 2.46 10.59 -14.32
C THR A 75 2.26 9.91 -12.96
N GLY A 76 3.28 9.98 -12.08
CA GLY A 76 3.13 9.47 -10.71
C GLY A 76 1.98 10.15 -9.96
N LYS A 77 1.77 11.46 -10.17
CA LYS A 77 0.58 12.17 -9.67
C LYS A 77 -0.73 11.51 -10.10
N LYS A 78 -0.84 11.11 -11.38
CA LYS A 78 -2.05 10.45 -11.89
C LYS A 78 -2.19 9.02 -11.33
N ALA A 79 -1.08 8.33 -11.14
CA ALA A 79 -1.06 7.00 -10.54
C ALA A 79 -1.54 7.07 -9.07
N ASP A 80 -1.01 7.98 -8.26
CA ASP A 80 -1.48 8.24 -6.90
C ASP A 80 -2.99 8.54 -6.86
N LYS A 81 -3.46 9.40 -7.75
CA LYS A 81 -4.88 9.78 -7.79
C LYS A 81 -5.83 8.59 -8.03
N PHE A 82 -5.40 7.52 -8.69
CA PHE A 82 -6.25 6.36 -8.92
C PHE A 82 -6.62 5.62 -7.62
N THR A 83 -5.74 5.62 -6.63
CA THR A 83 -6.00 5.04 -5.30
C THR A 83 -6.60 6.09 -4.37
N ARG A 84 -5.97 7.25 -4.26
CA ARG A 84 -6.31 8.33 -3.34
C ARG A 84 -7.74 8.81 -3.50
N SER A 85 -8.19 9.05 -4.74
CA SER A 85 -9.55 9.57 -4.99
C SER A 85 -10.68 8.65 -4.52
N ILE A 86 -10.43 7.35 -4.38
CA ILE A 86 -11.40 6.39 -3.85
C ILE A 86 -11.54 6.58 -2.34
N ILE A 87 -10.41 6.71 -1.66
CA ILE A 87 -10.33 6.92 -0.21
C ILE A 87 -10.89 8.29 0.18
N GLU A 88 -10.55 9.35 -0.59
CA GLU A 88 -11.08 10.71 -0.41
C GLU A 88 -12.61 10.77 -0.55
N LYS A 89 -13.15 10.14 -1.59
CA LYS A 89 -14.61 10.08 -1.82
C LYS A 89 -15.38 9.36 -0.73
N ALA A 90 -14.72 8.46 0.00
CA ALA A 90 -15.30 7.78 1.15
C ALA A 90 -15.13 8.58 2.47
N GLY A 91 -14.55 9.79 2.42
CA GLY A 91 -14.37 10.65 3.58
C GLY A 91 -13.09 10.40 4.39
N TYR A 92 -12.19 9.53 3.91
CA TYR A 92 -10.96 9.16 4.62
C TYR A 92 -9.67 9.79 4.04
N GLY A 93 -9.79 10.84 3.19
CA GLY A 93 -8.64 11.47 2.53
C GLY A 93 -7.55 11.92 3.48
N GLU A 94 -7.90 12.58 4.60
CA GLU A 94 -6.95 13.03 5.62
C GLU A 94 -6.30 11.87 6.42
N LYS A 95 -6.85 10.68 6.33
CA LYS A 95 -6.33 9.47 6.97
C LYS A 95 -5.39 8.67 6.07
N TYR A 96 -5.08 9.19 4.87
CA TYR A 96 -4.14 8.63 3.91
C TYR A 96 -2.93 9.58 3.74
N GLY A 97 -2.05 9.58 4.72
CA GLY A 97 -1.01 10.61 4.93
C GLY A 97 0.31 10.42 4.15
N HIS A 98 0.43 9.45 3.24
CA HIS A 98 1.67 9.18 2.48
C HIS A 98 1.44 9.05 0.97
N ALA A 99 2.50 8.92 0.19
CA ALA A 99 2.44 8.66 -1.25
C ALA A 99 1.76 7.31 -1.54
N GLY A 100 1.14 7.18 -2.72
CA GLY A 100 0.46 5.95 -3.13
C GLY A 100 1.39 4.81 -3.52
N GLY A 101 2.72 5.06 -3.50
CA GLY A 101 3.77 4.11 -3.80
C GLY A 101 5.06 4.77 -4.26
N HIS A 102 6.07 3.96 -4.49
CA HIS A 102 7.41 4.39 -4.86
C HIS A 102 8.06 3.41 -5.85
N GLY A 103 9.15 3.83 -6.49
CA GLY A 103 10.05 2.95 -7.21
C GLY A 103 10.83 2.06 -6.25
N ILE A 104 11.16 0.86 -6.68
CA ILE A 104 11.93 -0.10 -5.91
C ILE A 104 12.90 -0.84 -6.84
N GLY A 105 14.13 -1.02 -6.39
CA GLY A 105 15.19 -1.67 -7.13
C GLY A 105 16.39 -1.99 -6.28
N LEU A 106 17.51 -1.29 -6.48
CA LEU A 106 18.71 -1.44 -5.64
C LEU A 106 18.49 -0.81 -4.25
N ASP A 107 17.68 0.24 -4.20
CA ASP A 107 17.20 0.84 -2.96
C ASP A 107 15.73 0.47 -2.74
N ILE A 108 15.33 0.41 -1.46
CA ILE A 108 13.93 0.15 -1.09
C ILE A 108 13.02 1.28 -1.58
N HIS A 109 13.47 2.52 -1.48
CA HIS A 109 12.78 3.69 -1.99
C HIS A 109 13.64 4.37 -3.06
N GLU A 110 13.18 4.34 -4.30
CA GLU A 110 13.80 5.06 -5.42
C GLU A 110 12.73 5.69 -6.33
N GLN A 111 13.16 6.41 -7.36
CA GLN A 111 12.24 6.95 -8.35
C GLN A 111 11.71 5.84 -9.28
N PRO A 112 10.45 5.97 -9.75
CA PRO A 112 9.52 7.11 -9.63
C PRO A 112 8.69 7.08 -8.32
N SER A 113 8.16 8.24 -7.88
CA SER A 113 7.21 8.31 -6.77
C SER A 113 5.76 8.39 -7.30
N LEU A 114 4.83 7.73 -6.62
CA LEU A 114 3.39 7.87 -6.82
C LEU A 114 2.85 8.89 -5.83
N ALA A 115 3.12 10.17 -6.09
CA ALA A 115 2.74 11.27 -5.21
C ALA A 115 2.20 12.44 -6.02
N GLU A 116 1.39 13.29 -5.38
CA GLU A 116 0.82 14.47 -6.04
C GLU A 116 1.87 15.41 -6.64
N THR A 117 3.04 15.46 -6.04
CA THR A 117 4.18 16.29 -6.48
C THR A 117 4.92 15.70 -7.68
N TYR A 118 4.78 14.41 -7.97
CA TYR A 118 5.54 13.73 -9.03
C TYR A 118 4.83 13.80 -10.38
N LYS A 119 5.20 14.80 -11.19
CA LYS A 119 4.61 15.08 -12.51
C LYS A 119 5.28 14.35 -13.68
N LYS A 120 6.38 13.61 -13.44
CA LYS A 120 7.08 12.86 -14.49
C LYS A 120 6.30 11.59 -14.85
N PRO A 121 6.35 11.13 -16.12
CA PRO A 121 5.72 9.88 -16.54
C PRO A 121 6.47 8.66 -15.97
N LEU A 122 5.72 7.62 -15.63
CA LEU A 122 6.26 6.30 -15.32
C LEU A 122 6.88 5.71 -16.59
N LYS A 123 8.07 5.16 -16.46
CA LYS A 123 8.78 4.51 -17.56
C LYS A 123 8.39 3.04 -17.65
N GLU A 124 8.36 2.52 -18.88
CA GLU A 124 8.30 1.08 -19.10
C GLU A 124 9.49 0.37 -18.42
N ASN A 125 9.28 -0.83 -17.92
CA ASN A 125 10.22 -1.65 -17.16
C ASN A 125 10.62 -1.08 -15.78
N SER A 126 9.99 0.01 -15.30
CA SER A 126 10.11 0.38 -13.89
C SER A 126 9.37 -0.61 -13.02
N ILE A 127 9.89 -0.88 -11.82
CA ILE A 127 9.18 -1.58 -10.75
C ILE A 127 8.75 -0.52 -9.72
N ILE A 128 7.50 -0.57 -9.31
CA ILE A 128 6.92 0.35 -8.33
C ILE A 128 6.08 -0.42 -7.32
N THR A 129 5.86 0.17 -6.14
CA THR A 129 4.82 -0.27 -5.20
C THR A 129 3.49 0.44 -5.48
N VAL A 130 2.39 -0.18 -5.04
CA VAL A 130 1.04 0.43 -4.96
C VAL A 130 0.48 0.05 -3.60
N GLU A 131 0.40 1.02 -2.70
CA GLU A 131 0.26 0.79 -1.25
C GLU A 131 -0.72 1.76 -0.56
N PRO A 132 -1.95 1.92 -1.04
CA PRO A 132 -2.90 2.76 -0.33
C PRO A 132 -3.12 2.28 1.11
N GLY A 133 -3.31 3.24 2.02
CA GLY A 133 -3.58 2.95 3.42
C GLY A 133 -4.55 3.96 4.03
N ILE A 134 -5.23 3.54 5.09
CA ILE A 134 -6.08 4.37 5.95
C ILE A 134 -5.65 4.12 7.39
N TYR A 135 -5.32 5.18 8.11
CA TYR A 135 -4.78 5.12 9.47
C TYR A 135 -5.68 5.91 10.41
N LEU A 136 -6.43 5.19 11.25
CA LEU A 136 -7.34 5.76 12.25
C LEU A 136 -6.62 5.85 13.58
N GLU A 137 -6.10 7.04 13.86
CA GLU A 137 -5.30 7.29 15.07
C GLU A 137 -6.02 6.82 16.35
N GLY A 138 -5.29 6.07 17.18
CA GLY A 138 -5.81 5.48 18.41
C GLY A 138 -6.70 4.24 18.23
N GLU A 139 -7.07 3.91 17.00
CA GLU A 139 -7.89 2.74 16.68
C GLU A 139 -7.07 1.67 15.95
N PHE A 140 -6.88 1.82 14.65
CA PHE A 140 -6.11 0.89 13.80
C PHE A 140 -5.78 1.54 12.44
N GLY A 141 -4.85 0.92 11.72
CA GLY A 141 -4.56 1.25 10.32
C GLY A 141 -4.56 0.01 9.43
N ILE A 142 -4.84 0.22 8.16
CA ILE A 142 -4.84 -0.81 7.12
C ILE A 142 -4.04 -0.30 5.94
N ARG A 143 -3.07 -1.09 5.47
CA ARG A 143 -2.34 -0.92 4.21
C ARG A 143 -2.31 -2.24 3.45
N ILE A 144 -2.48 -2.17 2.15
CA ILE A 144 -2.34 -3.32 1.25
C ILE A 144 -1.43 -2.89 0.11
N GLU A 145 -0.35 -3.63 -0.09
CA GLU A 145 0.73 -3.27 -0.99
C GLU A 145 1.15 -4.41 -1.90
N ASP A 146 1.32 -4.08 -3.17
CA ASP A 146 1.91 -4.96 -4.17
C ASP A 146 2.98 -4.24 -4.98
N MET A 147 3.96 -5.01 -5.47
CA MET A 147 4.93 -4.57 -6.47
C MET A 147 4.41 -4.81 -7.88
N LEU A 148 4.55 -3.81 -8.74
CA LEU A 148 4.16 -3.87 -10.15
C LEU A 148 5.35 -3.63 -11.07
N LEU A 149 5.55 -4.50 -12.05
CA LEU A 149 6.38 -4.21 -13.23
C LEU A 149 5.53 -3.43 -14.24
N ILE A 150 5.95 -2.21 -14.56
CA ILE A 150 5.26 -1.34 -15.51
C ILE A 150 5.53 -1.80 -16.95
N THR A 151 4.47 -1.95 -17.73
CA THR A 151 4.56 -2.30 -19.15
C THR A 151 3.93 -1.19 -20.01
N LYS A 152 4.15 -1.24 -21.32
CA LYS A 152 3.63 -0.26 -22.28
C LYS A 152 2.12 -0.05 -22.14
N ASN A 153 1.35 -1.13 -22.03
CA ASN A 153 -0.11 -1.09 -22.07
C ASN A 153 -0.80 -1.39 -20.72
N GLY A 154 -0.02 -1.64 -19.65
CA GLY A 154 -0.53 -2.00 -18.34
C GLY A 154 0.60 -2.23 -17.35
N ASN A 155 0.44 -3.28 -16.55
CA ASN A 155 1.44 -3.73 -15.58
C ASN A 155 1.32 -5.23 -15.35
N ARG A 156 2.33 -5.79 -14.69
CA ARG A 156 2.33 -7.16 -14.19
C ARG A 156 2.54 -7.12 -12.68
N ASN A 157 1.58 -7.62 -11.91
CA ASN A 157 1.74 -7.78 -10.47
C ASN A 157 2.80 -8.85 -10.18
N LEU A 158 3.82 -8.49 -9.43
CA LEU A 158 4.94 -9.36 -9.02
C LEU A 158 4.66 -10.05 -7.68
N THR A 159 3.83 -9.46 -6.83
CA THR A 159 3.43 -10.01 -5.54
C THR A 159 2.41 -11.12 -5.75
N LYS A 160 2.72 -12.35 -5.30
CA LYS A 160 1.89 -13.54 -5.53
C LYS A 160 1.05 -13.98 -4.33
N ILE A 161 1.28 -13.36 -3.17
CA ILE A 161 0.51 -13.64 -1.97
C ILE A 161 -0.84 -12.92 -2.07
N THR A 162 -1.94 -13.66 -1.81
CA THR A 162 -3.27 -13.07 -1.86
C THR A 162 -3.45 -11.93 -0.86
N SER A 163 -4.27 -10.96 -1.23
CA SER A 163 -4.79 -9.89 -0.37
C SER A 163 -6.27 -10.09 -0.03
N ASP A 164 -6.85 -11.22 -0.37
CA ASP A 164 -8.24 -11.52 0.02
C ASP A 164 -8.29 -12.01 1.47
N LEU A 165 -9.36 -11.62 2.20
CA LEU A 165 -9.63 -12.03 3.59
C LEU A 165 -10.10 -13.48 3.66
#